data_5d70b2e4eb56a18bcc81cc7eab26c28b
#
_entry.id   5d70b2e4eb56a18bcc81cc7eab26c28b
#
_cell.length_a   1.000
_cell.length_b   1.000
_cell.length_c   1.000
_cell.angle_alpha   90.00
_cell.angle_beta   90.00
_cell.angle_gamma   90.00
#
_symmetry.space_group_name_H-M   'P 1'
#
loop_
_entity.id
_entity.type
_entity.pdbx_description
1 polymer ?
#
loop_
_entity_poly.entity_id
_entity_poly.type
_entity_poly.pdbx_seq_one_letter_code
_entity_poly.pdbx_strand_id
1 'polypeptide(L)'
;MGLLVVSVRSQAADNQSIKSIFEVAYQACPDIPQGLLEAISFTNTHCNHLTDANYFHDGPDAMPRAYGLMGLVKDGKGYFRENLHLVSELSGVSEAEILESPEKNVLAYAKAFEHLAKENKATEIKGYLSIIQQLSELPIGEEKDVYPMQSMLYSVCSFLNDAKKAEQYDFPKYDVDLKAVFGRHYDMLTAPELGVVRSPDYPPAIWDPAPECNWEPRTKEVSAVVIHYTEGSYAGCISWFKNCDAQVSAHYVIRSVDGQVTQMVREADKAWHARTANGYTIGIEHEAYGNVWEFFTEEMYQSSANLVRSICSRYEPIDGRRTHDRDTLDNGFCVNDGLYNLGGEGACVKIRGHQHYPDQSHTDPGPYWDWNYYYKLINEGTAVTLLEGDSGRLDHRNYGDDECLIWVICVPEGSKVSITFSDFHLEQDFDFLWIYDGDNVYAPKIGRWNTQSPQTVTASGNTMCLEFRSDCLTTDTGWEASWLATSSNSLTNESCEVMGVSPNPFSDCFTMKTDGDDIAEVKVFDLYGNLMMPARRFQKSVEVEANHWPSGVYMVHYSTSSGKSGVAKVVKL
;
A
#
# COMPACT_ATOMS: atom_id res chain seq x y z
N MET A 1 3.56 7.51 -20.31
CA MET A 1 4.85 8.20 -20.10
C MET A 1 4.72 9.66 -19.61
N GLY A 2 3.54 10.21 -19.51
CA GLY A 2 3.29 11.60 -19.04
C GLY A 2 2.91 11.74 -17.56
N LEU A 3 2.35 10.72 -16.92
CA LEU A 3 1.83 10.80 -15.55
C LEU A 3 2.87 10.56 -14.45
N LEU A 4 3.88 9.72 -14.67
CA LEU A 4 4.93 9.48 -13.66
C LEU A 4 5.88 10.66 -13.43
N VAL A 5 6.07 11.52 -14.43
CA VAL A 5 6.94 12.73 -14.31
C VAL A 5 6.23 13.84 -13.53
N VAL A 6 4.90 13.87 -13.53
CA VAL A 6 4.11 14.85 -12.79
C VAL A 6 4.10 14.50 -11.29
N SER A 7 4.01 13.21 -10.93
CA SER A 7 3.93 12.80 -9.52
C SER A 7 5.21 13.07 -8.72
N VAL A 8 6.40 12.79 -9.28
CA VAL A 8 7.68 13.00 -8.56
C VAL A 8 8.01 14.50 -8.39
N ARG A 9 7.60 15.35 -9.33
CA ARG A 9 7.75 16.81 -9.16
C ARG A 9 6.72 17.39 -8.19
N SER A 10 5.51 16.85 -8.15
CA SER A 10 4.50 17.27 -7.19
C SER A 10 4.91 16.89 -5.76
N GLN A 11 5.35 15.65 -5.53
CA GLN A 11 5.72 15.15 -4.20
C GLN A 11 6.92 15.91 -3.58
N ALA A 12 7.95 16.26 -4.37
CA ALA A 12 9.06 17.07 -3.85
C ALA A 12 8.66 18.53 -3.58
N ALA A 13 7.78 19.11 -4.40
CA ALA A 13 7.25 20.44 -4.19
C ALA A 13 6.26 20.48 -3.02
N ASP A 14 5.44 19.44 -2.86
CA ASP A 14 4.50 19.29 -1.75
C ASP A 14 5.23 19.09 -0.41
N ASN A 15 6.27 18.26 -0.37
CA ASN A 15 7.09 18.07 0.83
C ASN A 15 7.80 19.36 1.28
N GLN A 16 8.29 20.17 0.36
CA GLN A 16 8.90 21.47 0.68
C GLN A 16 7.86 22.46 1.23
N SER A 17 6.66 22.43 0.67
CA SER A 17 5.52 23.24 1.13
C SER A 17 5.10 22.82 2.54
N ILE A 18 4.96 21.52 2.79
CA ILE A 18 4.57 20.97 4.10
C ILE A 18 5.60 21.33 5.17
N LYS A 19 6.90 21.17 4.92
CA LYS A 19 7.97 21.57 5.85
C LYS A 19 7.85 23.05 6.25
N SER A 20 7.63 23.93 5.29
CA SER A 20 7.51 25.38 5.57
C SER A 20 6.30 25.70 6.46
N ILE A 21 5.21 24.92 6.37
CA ILE A 21 4.04 25.07 7.23
C ILE A 21 4.39 24.77 8.69
N PHE A 22 5.07 23.67 8.95
CA PHE A 22 5.51 23.29 10.30
C PHE A 22 6.56 24.26 10.84
N GLU A 23 7.52 24.73 10.03
CA GLU A 23 8.50 25.75 10.41
C GLU A 23 7.83 27.03 10.93
N VAL A 24 6.79 27.53 10.26
CA VAL A 24 6.03 28.70 10.70
C VAL A 24 5.37 28.45 12.06
N ALA A 25 4.81 27.26 12.27
CA ALA A 25 4.19 26.91 13.53
C ALA A 25 5.23 26.83 14.69
N TYR A 26 6.40 26.25 14.45
CA TYR A 26 7.49 26.23 15.44
C TYR A 26 8.08 27.61 15.72
N GLN A 27 8.14 28.50 14.73
CA GLN A 27 8.54 29.90 14.97
C GLN A 27 7.55 30.63 15.87
N ALA A 28 6.25 30.35 15.73
CA ALA A 28 5.22 30.94 16.58
C ALA A 28 5.13 30.30 17.97
N CYS A 29 5.46 29.01 18.08
CA CYS A 29 5.38 28.20 19.30
C CYS A 29 6.71 27.44 19.53
N PRO A 30 7.79 28.15 19.90
CA PRO A 30 9.14 27.57 19.94
C PRO A 30 9.37 26.57 21.07
N ASP A 31 8.47 26.49 22.04
CA ASP A 31 8.56 25.54 23.15
C ASP A 31 8.10 24.12 22.76
N ILE A 32 7.50 23.94 21.57
CA ILE A 32 7.10 22.63 21.06
C ILE A 32 8.33 21.90 20.49
N PRO A 33 8.59 20.66 20.90
CA PRO A 33 9.69 19.87 20.33
C PRO A 33 9.53 19.66 18.81
N GLN A 34 10.61 19.92 18.06
CA GLN A 34 10.61 19.71 16.60
C GLN A 34 10.30 18.26 16.24
N GLY A 35 9.55 18.03 15.18
CA GLY A 35 9.09 16.71 14.75
C GLY A 35 7.80 16.25 15.41
N LEU A 36 7.36 16.89 16.51
CA LEU A 36 6.15 16.46 17.22
C LEU A 36 4.86 16.79 16.45
N LEU A 37 4.80 17.97 15.83
CA LEU A 37 3.65 18.36 15.01
C LEU A 37 3.54 17.49 13.75
N GLU A 38 4.68 17.19 13.13
CA GLU A 38 4.78 16.27 11.99
C GLU A 38 4.35 14.85 12.39
N ALA A 39 4.79 14.36 13.55
CA ALA A 39 4.42 13.04 14.06
C ALA A 39 2.90 12.92 14.27
N ILE A 40 2.27 13.94 14.83
CA ILE A 40 0.81 14.00 15.05
C ILE A 40 0.09 14.06 13.70
N SER A 41 0.51 14.96 12.82
CA SER A 41 -0.07 15.11 11.48
C SER A 41 0.08 13.83 10.66
N PHE A 42 1.24 13.21 10.69
CA PHE A 42 1.47 11.95 9.99
C PHE A 42 0.60 10.82 10.53
N THR A 43 0.47 10.70 11.84
CA THR A 43 -0.37 9.68 12.49
C THR A 43 -1.85 9.83 12.11
N ASN A 44 -2.36 11.06 11.98
CA ASN A 44 -3.76 11.31 11.73
C ASN A 44 -4.11 11.36 10.24
N THR A 45 -3.22 11.89 9.39
CA THR A 45 -3.54 12.24 8.00
C THR A 45 -2.45 11.93 6.99
N HIS A 46 -1.33 11.29 7.40
CA HIS A 46 -0.11 11.18 6.61
C HIS A 46 0.37 12.54 6.04
N CYS A 47 0.19 13.61 6.82
CA CYS A 47 0.47 14.99 6.42
C CYS A 47 -0.33 15.45 5.19
N ASN A 48 -1.53 14.93 4.97
CA ASN A 48 -2.44 15.38 3.92
C ASN A 48 -3.45 16.37 4.49
N HIS A 49 -3.72 17.43 3.73
CA HIS A 49 -4.74 18.42 4.10
C HIS A 49 -6.12 17.93 3.71
N LEU A 50 -6.79 17.27 4.66
CA LEU A 50 -8.10 16.68 4.43
C LEU A 50 -9.21 17.73 4.34
N THR A 51 -10.13 17.52 3.40
CA THR A 51 -11.32 18.33 3.13
C THR A 51 -12.50 17.42 2.83
N ASP A 52 -13.70 17.96 2.62
CA ASP A 52 -14.87 17.17 2.21
C ASP A 52 -14.65 16.35 0.94
N ALA A 53 -13.73 16.76 0.07
CA ALA A 53 -13.40 16.04 -1.16
C ALA A 53 -12.69 14.69 -0.94
N ASN A 54 -12.23 14.41 0.29
CA ASN A 54 -11.58 13.15 0.63
C ASN A 54 -12.54 12.06 1.12
N TYR A 55 -13.84 12.38 1.20
CA TYR A 55 -14.87 11.47 1.75
C TYR A 55 -15.90 11.15 0.69
N PHE A 56 -16.18 9.86 0.51
CA PHE A 56 -17.12 9.37 -0.50
C PHE A 56 -18.37 8.76 0.13
N HIS A 57 -18.36 8.52 1.44
CA HIS A 57 -19.51 8.00 2.17
C HIS A 57 -20.06 9.02 3.19
N ASP A 58 -21.40 9.16 3.23
CA ASP A 58 -22.11 10.17 4.02
C ASP A 58 -23.26 9.55 4.84
N GLY A 59 -23.21 8.25 5.08
CA GLY A 59 -24.24 7.52 5.83
C GLY A 59 -24.20 7.78 7.34
N PRO A 60 -25.23 7.36 8.06
CA PRO A 60 -25.23 7.40 9.52
C PRO A 60 -24.16 6.51 10.15
N ASP A 61 -23.74 5.48 9.41
CA ASP A 61 -22.68 4.52 9.71
C ASP A 61 -21.28 5.05 9.43
N ALA A 62 -21.13 6.10 8.58
CA ALA A 62 -19.85 6.71 8.28
C ALA A 62 -19.17 7.26 9.54
N MET A 63 -17.82 7.14 9.60
CA MET A 63 -17.04 7.77 10.66
C MET A 63 -17.15 9.29 10.65
N PRO A 64 -16.95 9.97 11.79
CA PRO A 64 -16.74 11.42 11.84
C PRO A 64 -15.60 11.84 10.94
N ARG A 65 -15.81 12.92 10.18
CA ARG A 65 -14.79 13.43 9.24
C ARG A 65 -13.70 14.20 9.96
N ALA A 66 -12.46 13.92 9.62
CA ALA A 66 -11.27 14.66 10.03
C ALA A 66 -10.90 15.73 8.99
N TYR A 67 -10.40 16.88 9.41
CA TYR A 67 -10.11 18.00 8.54
C TYR A 67 -8.70 18.55 8.76
N GLY A 68 -8.12 19.05 7.69
CA GLY A 68 -6.80 19.69 7.70
C GLY A 68 -5.65 18.70 7.89
N LEU A 69 -4.44 19.25 8.03
CA LEU A 69 -3.22 18.46 8.28
C LEU A 69 -3.23 17.76 9.63
N MET A 70 -3.86 18.37 10.65
CA MET A 70 -3.86 17.82 12.01
C MET A 70 -5.02 16.84 12.27
N GLY A 71 -5.91 16.62 11.30
CA GLY A 71 -7.00 15.65 11.41
C GLY A 71 -8.06 16.04 12.43
N LEU A 72 -8.52 17.31 12.41
CA LEU A 72 -9.46 17.84 13.41
C LEU A 72 -10.91 17.49 13.07
N VAL A 73 -11.65 16.99 14.03
CA VAL A 73 -13.06 16.58 13.90
C VAL A 73 -13.98 17.72 14.33
N LYS A 74 -14.90 18.10 13.44
CA LYS A 74 -15.92 19.15 13.67
C LYS A 74 -17.19 18.59 14.29
N ASP A 75 -17.64 17.46 13.81
CA ASP A 75 -18.85 16.75 14.26
C ASP A 75 -18.47 15.32 14.63
N GLY A 76 -18.41 15.06 15.90
CA GLY A 76 -18.07 13.75 16.47
C GLY A 76 -19.22 12.75 16.48
N LYS A 77 -20.37 13.08 15.89
CA LYS A 77 -21.59 12.26 15.87
C LYS A 77 -22.00 11.75 17.27
N GLY A 78 -21.72 12.57 18.31
CA GLY A 78 -22.02 12.23 19.70
C GLY A 78 -21.10 11.18 20.34
N TYR A 79 -20.08 10.72 19.65
CA TYR A 79 -19.12 9.71 20.14
C TYR A 79 -17.69 10.21 20.15
N PHE A 80 -17.16 10.70 19.03
CA PHE A 80 -15.86 11.36 19.03
C PHE A 80 -15.98 12.75 19.66
N ARG A 81 -14.84 13.23 20.17
CA ARG A 81 -14.73 14.60 20.69
C ARG A 81 -14.56 15.57 19.52
N GLU A 82 -15.25 16.69 19.61
CA GLU A 82 -15.17 17.78 18.62
C GLU A 82 -13.92 18.62 18.87
N ASN A 83 -12.75 18.03 18.59
CA ASN A 83 -11.46 18.65 18.91
C ASN A 83 -11.15 19.89 18.06
N LEU A 84 -11.84 20.09 16.91
CA LEU A 84 -11.76 21.35 16.17
C LEU A 84 -12.23 22.54 17.04
N HIS A 85 -13.35 22.36 17.75
CA HIS A 85 -13.88 23.37 18.65
C HIS A 85 -12.88 23.68 19.80
N LEU A 86 -12.35 22.65 20.43
CA LEU A 86 -11.35 22.79 21.50
C LEU A 86 -10.09 23.52 21.00
N VAL A 87 -9.57 23.16 19.83
CA VAL A 87 -8.40 23.83 19.22
C VAL A 87 -8.72 25.29 18.90
N SER A 88 -9.92 25.59 18.41
CA SER A 88 -10.37 26.97 18.16
C SER A 88 -10.40 27.81 19.43
N GLU A 89 -10.99 27.30 20.51
CA GLU A 89 -11.03 27.98 21.81
C GLU A 89 -9.62 28.26 22.38
N LEU A 90 -8.76 27.24 22.43
CA LEU A 90 -7.43 27.35 23.02
C LEU A 90 -6.47 28.22 22.19
N SER A 91 -6.61 28.19 20.87
CA SER A 91 -5.73 28.95 19.97
C SER A 91 -6.18 30.38 19.73
N GLY A 92 -7.46 30.67 19.93
CA GLY A 92 -8.09 31.94 19.56
C GLY A 92 -8.25 32.13 18.05
N VAL A 93 -8.11 31.07 17.24
CA VAL A 93 -8.34 31.04 15.78
C VAL A 93 -9.72 30.47 15.52
N SER A 94 -10.53 31.12 14.69
CA SER A 94 -11.88 30.63 14.41
C SER A 94 -11.86 29.28 13.67
N GLU A 95 -12.87 28.42 13.89
CA GLU A 95 -12.99 27.14 13.20
C GLU A 95 -12.96 27.29 11.66
N ALA A 96 -13.62 28.32 11.13
CA ALA A 96 -13.62 28.59 9.70
C ALA A 96 -12.19 28.86 9.16
N GLU A 97 -11.39 29.61 9.90
CA GLU A 97 -9.99 29.89 9.52
C GLU A 97 -9.12 28.64 9.62
N ILE A 98 -9.35 27.80 10.65
CA ILE A 98 -8.63 26.53 10.84
C ILE A 98 -8.88 25.58 9.66
N LEU A 99 -10.10 25.57 9.12
CA LEU A 99 -10.49 24.71 7.99
C LEU A 99 -10.07 25.29 6.63
N GLU A 100 -9.79 26.60 6.55
CA GLU A 100 -9.50 27.29 5.30
C GLU A 100 -8.14 26.93 4.68
N SER A 101 -7.10 26.78 5.54
CA SER A 101 -5.75 26.55 5.05
C SER A 101 -4.93 25.62 5.95
N PRO A 102 -3.99 24.86 5.34
CA PRO A 102 -3.11 23.99 6.09
C PRO A 102 -2.23 24.74 7.09
N GLU A 103 -1.79 25.96 6.76
CA GLU A 103 -0.98 26.81 7.66
C GLU A 103 -1.74 27.18 8.92
N LYS A 104 -2.99 27.64 8.75
CA LYS A 104 -3.84 28.00 9.90
C LYS A 104 -4.23 26.79 10.72
N ASN A 105 -4.43 25.63 10.09
CA ASN A 105 -4.74 24.38 10.75
C ASN A 105 -3.60 23.94 11.70
N VAL A 106 -2.37 23.89 11.20
CA VAL A 106 -1.19 23.53 12.00
C VAL A 106 -0.89 24.60 13.06
N LEU A 107 -0.96 25.88 12.71
CA LEU A 107 -0.69 26.97 13.63
C LEU A 107 -1.69 27.00 14.80
N ALA A 108 -2.97 26.79 14.54
CA ALA A 108 -3.99 26.74 15.59
C ALA A 108 -3.75 25.55 16.52
N TYR A 109 -3.45 24.37 15.98
CA TYR A 109 -3.11 23.21 16.78
C TYR A 109 -1.86 23.45 17.63
N ALA A 110 -0.81 24.02 17.06
CA ALA A 110 0.42 24.35 17.77
C ALA A 110 0.16 25.31 18.96
N LYS A 111 -0.65 26.35 18.76
CA LYS A 111 -1.03 27.29 19.84
C LYS A 111 -1.84 26.60 20.95
N ALA A 112 -2.80 25.74 20.58
CA ALA A 112 -3.57 24.97 21.54
C ALA A 112 -2.68 24.02 22.33
N PHE A 113 -1.75 23.34 21.65
CA PHE A 113 -0.77 22.46 22.27
C PHE A 113 0.14 23.23 23.26
N GLU A 114 0.70 24.36 22.83
CA GLU A 114 1.56 25.19 23.68
C GLU A 114 0.82 25.75 24.90
N HIS A 115 -0.46 26.14 24.73
CA HIS A 115 -1.32 26.57 25.84
C HIS A 115 -1.43 25.47 26.89
N LEU A 116 -1.81 24.25 26.50
CA LEU A 116 -1.93 23.13 27.42
C LEU A 116 -0.57 22.69 28.00
N ALA A 117 0.52 22.79 27.22
CA ALA A 117 1.85 22.46 27.70
C ALA A 117 2.29 23.40 28.85
N LYS A 118 2.00 24.68 28.72
CA LYS A 118 2.27 25.68 29.76
C LYS A 118 1.40 25.46 31.00
N GLU A 119 0.11 25.19 30.80
CA GLU A 119 -0.82 24.94 31.92
C GLU A 119 -0.43 23.68 32.69
N ASN A 120 -0.13 22.58 32.00
CA ASN A 120 0.24 21.29 32.59
C ASN A 120 1.72 21.21 32.99
N LYS A 121 2.54 22.25 32.71
CA LYS A 121 4.00 22.27 32.91
C LYS A 121 4.69 21.05 32.27
N ALA A 122 4.26 20.66 31.07
CA ALA A 122 4.81 19.54 30.36
C ALA A 122 6.19 19.87 29.78
N THR A 123 7.20 19.06 30.13
CA THR A 123 8.59 19.23 29.69
C THR A 123 9.20 17.93 29.15
N GLU A 124 8.49 16.82 29.26
CA GLU A 124 8.93 15.48 28.88
C GLU A 124 7.89 14.81 27.98
N ILE A 125 8.32 13.77 27.26
CA ILE A 125 7.48 13.05 26.30
C ILE A 125 6.14 12.61 26.90
N LYS A 126 6.11 12.08 28.11
CA LYS A 126 4.87 11.66 28.78
C LYS A 126 3.88 12.81 28.99
N GLY A 127 4.39 14.00 29.31
CA GLY A 127 3.57 15.20 29.42
C GLY A 127 3.00 15.61 28.06
N TYR A 128 3.80 15.56 27.00
CA TYR A 128 3.36 15.86 25.63
C TYR A 128 2.32 14.87 25.13
N LEU A 129 2.49 13.56 25.40
CA LEU A 129 1.49 12.53 25.05
C LEU A 129 0.16 12.77 25.76
N SER A 130 0.17 13.24 27.01
CA SER A 130 -1.06 13.63 27.73
C SER A 130 -1.78 14.81 27.07
N ILE A 131 -1.04 15.75 26.47
CA ILE A 131 -1.63 16.87 25.72
C ILE A 131 -2.19 16.38 24.39
N ILE A 132 -1.47 15.51 23.66
CA ILE A 132 -1.97 14.90 22.44
C ILE A 132 -3.28 14.15 22.71
N GLN A 133 -3.33 13.38 23.80
CA GLN A 133 -4.56 12.73 24.24
C GLN A 133 -5.70 13.72 24.50
N GLN A 134 -5.42 14.87 25.09
CA GLN A 134 -6.42 15.92 25.34
C GLN A 134 -6.92 16.56 24.05
N LEU A 135 -6.05 16.75 23.05
CA LEU A 135 -6.38 17.35 21.76
C LEU A 135 -6.87 16.33 20.71
N SER A 136 -6.83 15.04 21.00
CA SER A 136 -7.36 13.99 20.11
C SER A 136 -8.89 13.99 20.08
N GLU A 137 -9.45 13.53 18.98
CA GLU A 137 -10.88 13.27 18.79
C GLU A 137 -11.36 12.02 19.51
N LEU A 138 -10.46 11.10 19.84
CA LEU A 138 -10.81 9.80 20.42
C LEU A 138 -11.46 9.94 21.80
N PRO A 139 -12.47 9.14 22.13
CA PRO A 139 -13.06 9.09 23.46
C PRO A 139 -12.05 8.69 24.52
N ILE A 140 -12.27 9.13 25.76
CA ILE A 140 -11.45 8.81 26.92
C ILE A 140 -12.32 8.51 28.12
N GLY A 141 -11.88 7.60 28.96
CA GLY A 141 -12.52 7.34 30.26
C GLY A 141 -13.04 5.92 30.46
N GLU A 142 -13.22 5.16 29.41
CA GLU A 142 -13.64 3.76 29.48
C GLU A 142 -12.49 2.81 29.09
N GLU A 143 -12.58 1.55 29.51
CA GLU A 143 -11.56 0.53 29.21
C GLU A 143 -11.44 0.28 27.69
N LYS A 144 -12.56 0.34 26.98
CA LYS A 144 -12.60 0.19 25.50
C LYS A 144 -11.83 1.28 24.75
N ASP A 145 -11.63 2.46 25.34
CA ASP A 145 -10.95 3.60 24.72
C ASP A 145 -9.43 3.48 24.82
N VAL A 146 -8.93 2.57 25.68
CA VAL A 146 -7.50 2.47 26.00
C VAL A 146 -6.69 2.06 24.78
N TYR A 147 -7.05 0.99 24.09
CA TYR A 147 -6.25 0.48 22.99
C TYR A 147 -6.18 1.45 21.79
N PRO A 148 -7.28 2.01 21.27
CA PRO A 148 -7.21 3.00 20.20
C PRO A 148 -6.31 4.20 20.58
N MET A 149 -6.50 4.75 21.77
CA MET A 149 -5.70 5.88 22.26
C MET A 149 -4.22 5.54 22.39
N GLN A 150 -3.88 4.41 23.02
CA GLN A 150 -2.48 3.98 23.16
C GLN A 150 -1.84 3.67 21.81
N SER A 151 -2.59 3.12 20.86
CA SER A 151 -2.13 2.85 19.50
C SER A 151 -1.79 4.14 18.74
N MET A 152 -2.64 5.16 18.82
CA MET A 152 -2.38 6.48 18.23
C MET A 152 -1.11 7.12 18.84
N LEU A 153 -1.00 7.15 20.17
CA LEU A 153 0.18 7.71 20.86
C LEU A 153 1.46 6.92 20.55
N TYR A 154 1.35 5.60 20.40
CA TYR A 154 2.47 4.75 20.00
C TYR A 154 2.96 5.08 18.59
N SER A 155 2.05 5.32 17.64
CA SER A 155 2.38 5.74 16.28
C SER A 155 3.14 7.07 16.27
N VAL A 156 2.73 8.04 17.09
CA VAL A 156 3.45 9.32 17.27
C VAL A 156 4.88 9.08 17.76
N CYS A 157 5.07 8.26 18.79
CA CYS A 157 6.40 7.97 19.32
C CYS A 157 7.27 7.17 18.35
N SER A 158 6.67 6.25 17.60
CA SER A 158 7.36 5.45 16.58
C SER A 158 7.87 6.33 15.45
N PHE A 159 7.05 7.29 14.99
CA PHE A 159 7.47 8.29 14.00
C PHE A 159 8.68 9.11 14.48
N LEU A 160 8.67 9.57 15.72
CA LEU A 160 9.78 10.34 16.31
C LEU A 160 11.08 9.52 16.39
N ASN A 161 10.98 8.20 16.59
CA ASN A 161 12.12 7.30 16.66
C ASN A 161 12.62 6.84 15.28
N ASP A 162 11.87 7.10 14.21
CA ASP A 162 12.23 6.67 12.86
C ASP A 162 13.27 7.60 12.24
N ALA A 163 14.45 7.05 11.94
CA ALA A 163 15.54 7.82 11.33
C ALA A 163 15.21 8.34 9.92
N LYS A 164 14.41 7.58 9.13
CA LYS A 164 14.01 8.00 7.79
C LYS A 164 13.02 9.18 7.86
N LYS A 165 12.09 9.13 8.82
CA LYS A 165 11.16 10.24 9.06
C LYS A 165 11.87 11.47 9.59
N ALA A 166 12.83 11.31 10.51
CA ALA A 166 13.66 12.41 11.00
C ALA A 166 14.42 13.12 9.87
N GLU A 167 15.01 12.37 8.95
CA GLU A 167 15.67 12.91 7.76
C GLU A 167 14.66 13.55 6.78
N GLN A 168 13.55 12.85 6.52
CA GLN A 168 12.52 13.32 5.58
C GLN A 168 11.90 14.65 5.99
N TYR A 169 11.63 14.85 7.28
CA TYR A 169 10.94 16.03 7.83
C TYR A 169 11.88 17.02 8.53
N ASP A 170 13.19 16.74 8.55
CA ASP A 170 14.24 17.63 9.08
C ASP A 170 14.09 17.95 10.58
N PHE A 171 13.94 16.91 11.40
CA PHE A 171 13.91 17.02 12.85
C PHE A 171 14.95 16.12 13.51
N PRO A 172 15.40 16.43 14.76
CA PRO A 172 16.31 15.55 15.49
C PRO A 172 15.65 14.21 15.79
N LYS A 173 16.25 13.11 15.34
CA LYS A 173 15.77 11.78 15.72
C LYS A 173 15.70 11.64 17.24
N TYR A 174 14.57 11.18 17.73
CA TYR A 174 14.38 10.86 19.14
C TYR A 174 14.81 9.42 19.44
N ASP A 175 15.00 9.14 20.72
CA ASP A 175 15.26 7.82 21.26
C ASP A 175 14.30 7.58 22.44
N VAL A 176 13.00 7.62 22.12
CA VAL A 176 11.94 7.43 23.11
C VAL A 176 11.93 5.96 23.53
N ASP A 177 12.15 5.70 24.82
CA ASP A 177 11.98 4.34 25.39
C ASP A 177 10.47 4.00 25.42
N LEU A 178 9.99 3.38 24.35
CA LEU A 178 8.59 2.99 24.18
C LEU A 178 8.10 2.09 25.29
N LYS A 179 8.97 1.18 25.78
CA LYS A 179 8.60 0.28 26.88
C LYS A 179 8.40 1.05 28.20
N ALA A 180 9.25 2.01 28.49
CA ALA A 180 9.10 2.86 29.67
C ALA A 180 7.89 3.80 29.57
N VAL A 181 7.57 4.28 28.36
CA VAL A 181 6.44 5.18 28.11
C VAL A 181 5.12 4.43 28.24
N PHE A 182 4.94 3.34 27.53
CA PHE A 182 3.67 2.60 27.44
C PHE A 182 3.50 1.56 28.55
N GLY A 183 4.59 1.17 29.25
CA GLY A 183 4.53 0.26 30.41
C GLY A 183 3.79 -1.04 30.10
N ARG A 184 2.72 -1.31 30.85
CA ARG A 184 1.90 -2.51 30.69
C ARG A 184 1.19 -2.63 29.31
N HIS A 185 1.04 -1.52 28.59
CA HIS A 185 0.40 -1.53 27.26
C HIS A 185 1.39 -1.83 26.14
N TYR A 186 2.70 -1.79 26.41
CA TYR A 186 3.73 -1.98 25.40
C TYR A 186 3.60 -3.33 24.67
N ASP A 187 3.45 -4.43 25.42
CA ASP A 187 3.35 -5.76 24.85
C ASP A 187 2.08 -5.92 23.99
N MET A 188 0.98 -5.29 24.39
CA MET A 188 -0.26 -5.24 23.60
C MET A 188 -0.06 -4.50 22.27
N LEU A 189 0.80 -3.49 22.23
CA LEU A 189 1.04 -2.66 21.05
C LEU A 189 2.09 -3.24 20.09
N THR A 190 2.98 -4.13 20.54
CA THR A 190 4.18 -4.53 19.80
C THR A 190 4.40 -6.03 19.65
N ALA A 191 3.82 -6.83 20.52
CA ALA A 191 4.09 -8.27 20.57
C ALA A 191 2.81 -9.08 20.85
N PRO A 192 1.85 -9.11 19.92
CA PRO A 192 0.62 -9.89 20.08
C PRO A 192 0.91 -11.38 20.32
N GLU A 193 2.08 -11.89 19.92
CA GLU A 193 2.48 -13.28 20.09
C GLU A 193 2.75 -13.69 21.54
N LEU A 194 3.09 -12.76 22.41
CA LEU A 194 3.50 -13.03 23.80
C LEU A 194 2.40 -12.76 24.85
N GLY A 195 1.33 -12.08 24.46
CA GLY A 195 0.34 -11.53 25.38
C GLY A 195 -0.98 -12.31 25.49
N VAL A 196 -1.78 -11.89 26.47
CA VAL A 196 -3.15 -12.37 26.75
C VAL A 196 -4.14 -11.95 25.65
N VAL A 197 -3.71 -11.16 24.67
CA VAL A 197 -4.54 -10.42 23.70
C VAL A 197 -4.31 -10.92 22.26
N ARG A 198 -4.08 -12.23 22.10
CA ARG A 198 -3.98 -12.83 20.75
C ARG A 198 -5.33 -12.90 20.07
N SER A 199 -5.34 -12.59 18.79
CA SER A 199 -6.46 -12.88 17.93
C SER A 199 -6.79 -14.38 17.98
N PRO A 200 -8.08 -14.73 18.15
CA PRO A 200 -8.48 -16.14 18.18
C PRO A 200 -8.35 -16.83 16.81
N ASP A 201 -8.43 -16.08 15.71
CA ASP A 201 -8.48 -16.64 14.35
C ASP A 201 -7.16 -16.42 13.58
N TYR A 202 -6.46 -15.29 13.83
CA TYR A 202 -5.20 -14.95 13.17
C TYR A 202 -4.14 -14.50 14.20
N PRO A 203 -3.28 -15.40 14.70
CA PRO A 203 -2.35 -15.13 15.81
C PRO A 203 -1.45 -13.89 15.66
N PRO A 204 -1.02 -13.46 14.45
CA PRO A 204 -0.27 -12.20 14.29
C PRO A 204 -1.07 -10.94 14.60
N ALA A 205 -2.41 -10.99 14.63
CA ALA A 205 -3.24 -9.85 14.94
C ALA A 205 -3.43 -9.63 16.45
N ILE A 206 -3.61 -8.37 16.82
CA ILE A 206 -4.06 -7.97 18.16
C ILE A 206 -5.57 -8.26 18.27
N TRP A 207 -6.02 -8.78 19.40
CA TRP A 207 -7.44 -8.93 19.71
C TRP A 207 -7.95 -7.75 20.53
N ASP A 208 -8.78 -6.91 19.92
CA ASP A 208 -9.43 -5.78 20.57
C ASP A 208 -10.91 -5.71 20.13
N PRO A 209 -11.80 -6.48 20.78
CA PRO A 209 -13.12 -6.78 20.25
C PRO A 209 -14.07 -5.59 20.19
N ALA A 210 -14.85 -5.53 19.11
CA ALA A 210 -16.07 -4.74 19.05
C ALA A 210 -17.12 -5.30 20.04
N PRO A 211 -17.95 -4.43 20.64
CA PRO A 211 -19.01 -4.87 21.55
C PRO A 211 -20.09 -5.66 20.81
N GLU A 212 -20.83 -6.50 21.56
CA GLU A 212 -21.89 -7.37 21.02
C GLU A 212 -23.02 -6.61 20.29
N CYS A 213 -23.14 -5.31 20.49
CA CYS A 213 -24.09 -4.45 19.78
C CYS A 213 -23.70 -4.18 18.32
N ASN A 214 -22.50 -4.55 17.87
CA ASN A 214 -21.97 -4.26 16.53
C ASN A 214 -21.67 -5.53 15.71
N TRP A 215 -22.10 -6.68 16.16
CA TRP A 215 -21.99 -7.94 15.42
C TRP A 215 -23.09 -8.92 15.88
N GLU A 216 -23.28 -10.01 15.16
CA GLU A 216 -24.21 -11.06 15.53
C GLU A 216 -23.68 -12.46 15.14
N PRO A 217 -24.23 -13.55 15.72
CA PRO A 217 -23.83 -14.89 15.32
C PRO A 217 -24.03 -15.14 13.82
N ARG A 218 -23.03 -15.73 13.17
CA ARG A 218 -23.07 -16.07 11.75
C ARG A 218 -23.98 -17.27 11.51
N THR A 219 -24.75 -17.22 10.43
CA THR A 219 -25.67 -18.31 10.03
C THR A 219 -25.34 -18.91 8.68
N LYS A 220 -24.36 -18.34 7.96
CA LYS A 220 -23.86 -18.83 6.68
C LYS A 220 -22.39 -19.19 6.80
N GLU A 221 -21.91 -20.07 5.95
CA GLU A 221 -20.48 -20.36 5.84
C GLU A 221 -19.73 -19.18 5.23
N VAL A 222 -18.48 -18.98 5.65
CA VAL A 222 -17.61 -17.97 5.09
C VAL A 222 -17.17 -18.45 3.71
N SER A 223 -17.38 -17.62 2.68
CA SER A 223 -17.07 -17.96 1.30
C SER A 223 -16.45 -16.82 0.49
N ALA A 224 -16.22 -15.64 1.09
CA ALA A 224 -15.59 -14.51 0.43
C ALA A 224 -14.97 -13.52 1.43
N VAL A 225 -14.09 -12.64 0.92
CA VAL A 225 -13.44 -11.54 1.65
C VAL A 225 -13.80 -10.21 1.01
N VAL A 226 -14.12 -9.23 1.84
CA VAL A 226 -14.34 -7.84 1.40
C VAL A 226 -13.16 -6.98 1.82
N ILE A 227 -12.57 -6.31 0.85
CA ILE A 227 -11.52 -5.31 1.06
C ILE A 227 -12.17 -3.94 1.15
N HIS A 228 -11.91 -3.26 2.27
CA HIS A 228 -12.39 -1.92 2.57
C HIS A 228 -11.24 -0.94 2.80
N TYR A 229 -11.55 0.34 2.83
CA TYR A 229 -10.75 1.35 3.51
C TYR A 229 -11.61 2.14 4.50
N THR A 230 -10.97 2.64 5.56
CA THR A 230 -11.65 3.15 6.76
C THR A 230 -12.32 4.52 6.61
N GLU A 231 -11.97 5.31 5.60
CA GLU A 231 -12.23 6.78 5.55
C GLU A 231 -11.82 7.50 6.84
N GLY A 232 -10.74 7.03 7.47
CA GLY A 232 -10.25 7.55 8.73
C GLY A 232 -8.93 6.93 9.19
N SER A 233 -8.43 7.37 10.34
CA SER A 233 -7.25 6.79 10.96
C SER A 233 -7.53 5.38 11.51
N TYR A 234 -6.49 4.55 11.61
CA TYR A 234 -6.55 3.22 12.21
C TYR A 234 -7.16 3.24 13.62
N ALA A 235 -6.68 4.14 14.47
CA ALA A 235 -7.18 4.27 15.84
C ALA A 235 -8.65 4.77 15.88
N GLY A 236 -9.00 5.67 14.96
CA GLY A 236 -10.36 6.17 14.78
C GLY A 236 -11.32 5.05 14.39
N CYS A 237 -10.96 4.23 13.39
CA CYS A 237 -11.77 3.10 12.94
C CYS A 237 -12.03 2.09 14.07
N ILE A 238 -10.99 1.68 14.80
CA ILE A 238 -11.12 0.77 15.94
C ILE A 238 -12.02 1.37 17.02
N SER A 239 -11.86 2.66 17.31
CA SER A 239 -12.73 3.35 18.28
C SER A 239 -14.17 3.43 17.79
N TRP A 240 -14.39 3.74 16.50
CA TRP A 240 -15.74 3.81 15.90
C TRP A 240 -16.49 2.49 15.97
N PHE A 241 -15.80 1.37 15.73
CA PHE A 241 -16.39 0.03 15.87
C PHE A 241 -16.73 -0.36 17.31
N LYS A 242 -16.30 0.42 18.29
CA LYS A 242 -16.71 0.27 19.71
C LYS A 242 -17.91 1.15 20.09
N ASN A 243 -18.40 1.96 19.17
CA ASN A 243 -19.61 2.75 19.34
C ASN A 243 -20.86 1.93 18.99
N CYS A 244 -21.69 1.61 19.97
CA CYS A 244 -22.92 0.85 19.73
C CYS A 244 -23.93 1.58 18.83
N ASP A 245 -23.93 2.91 18.83
CA ASP A 245 -24.85 3.70 18.00
C ASP A 245 -24.45 3.69 16.52
N ALA A 246 -23.18 3.38 16.21
CA ALA A 246 -22.71 3.30 14.84
C ALA A 246 -23.23 2.08 14.08
N GLN A 247 -23.50 0.96 14.79
CA GLN A 247 -23.99 -0.29 14.22
C GLN A 247 -23.17 -0.79 13.01
N VAL A 248 -21.85 -0.65 13.11
CA VAL A 248 -20.88 -1.10 12.10
C VAL A 248 -19.71 -1.80 12.77
N SER A 249 -19.09 -2.73 12.06
CA SER A 249 -17.85 -3.38 12.44
C SER A 249 -17.24 -4.10 11.24
N ALA A 250 -15.95 -4.41 11.30
CA ALA A 250 -15.31 -5.38 10.42
C ALA A 250 -14.57 -6.43 11.25
N HIS A 251 -14.13 -7.51 10.61
CA HIS A 251 -13.41 -8.55 11.31
C HIS A 251 -11.97 -8.09 11.65
N TYR A 252 -11.35 -7.35 10.73
CA TYR A 252 -9.98 -6.89 10.85
C TYR A 252 -9.83 -5.43 10.44
N VAL A 253 -8.87 -4.75 11.08
CA VAL A 253 -8.41 -3.41 10.71
C VAL A 253 -6.89 -3.45 10.57
N ILE A 254 -6.35 -2.90 9.48
CA ILE A 254 -4.92 -2.89 9.17
C ILE A 254 -4.40 -1.46 9.14
N ARG A 255 -3.32 -1.20 9.90
CA ARG A 255 -2.64 0.09 9.93
C ARG A 255 -1.74 0.28 8.73
N SER A 256 -1.75 1.47 8.16
CA SER A 256 -1.00 1.79 6.96
C SER A 256 0.52 1.72 7.18
N VAL A 257 1.03 2.35 8.21
CA VAL A 257 2.45 2.65 8.36
C VAL A 257 3.34 1.41 8.58
N ASP A 258 2.81 0.35 9.16
CA ASP A 258 3.58 -0.84 9.56
C ASP A 258 2.82 -2.15 9.36
N GLY A 259 1.62 -2.09 8.77
CA GLY A 259 0.80 -3.27 8.55
C GLY A 259 0.26 -3.95 9.82
N GLN A 260 0.25 -3.27 10.98
CA GLN A 260 -0.30 -3.86 12.20
C GLN A 260 -1.77 -4.23 12.00
N VAL A 261 -2.10 -5.48 12.27
CA VAL A 261 -3.47 -6.01 12.16
C VAL A 261 -4.13 -6.05 13.54
N THR A 262 -5.36 -5.55 13.63
CA THR A 262 -6.25 -5.75 14.79
C THR A 262 -7.48 -6.54 14.37
N GLN A 263 -7.81 -7.61 15.10
CA GLN A 263 -9.07 -8.32 14.95
C GLN A 263 -10.09 -7.76 15.92
N MET A 264 -11.28 -7.43 15.40
CA MET A 264 -12.37 -6.83 16.18
C MET A 264 -13.61 -7.72 16.29
N VAL A 265 -13.85 -8.60 15.33
CA VAL A 265 -14.94 -9.59 15.35
C VAL A 265 -14.35 -10.95 15.00
N ARG A 266 -14.80 -12.02 15.65
CA ARG A 266 -14.37 -13.37 15.30
C ARG A 266 -14.87 -13.76 13.92
N GLU A 267 -14.09 -14.52 13.17
CA GLU A 267 -14.51 -14.98 11.84
C GLU A 267 -15.77 -15.86 11.89
N ALA A 268 -16.01 -16.53 13.00
CA ALA A 268 -17.23 -17.32 13.24
C ALA A 268 -18.47 -16.46 13.45
N ASP A 269 -18.33 -15.18 13.73
CA ASP A 269 -19.41 -14.24 13.92
C ASP A 269 -19.59 -13.35 12.67
N LYS A 270 -20.72 -12.67 12.56
CA LYS A 270 -21.06 -11.80 11.43
C LYS A 270 -20.82 -10.34 11.80
N ALA A 271 -19.74 -9.76 11.30
CA ALA A 271 -19.49 -8.32 11.35
C ALA A 271 -20.45 -7.57 10.41
N TRP A 272 -20.64 -6.29 10.64
CA TRP A 272 -21.58 -5.44 9.88
C TRP A 272 -20.79 -4.44 9.02
N HIS A 273 -20.38 -4.85 7.82
CA HIS A 273 -19.51 -4.07 6.94
C HIS A 273 -19.96 -4.01 5.47
N ALA A 274 -20.79 -4.96 4.99
CA ALA A 274 -21.14 -5.08 3.59
C ALA A 274 -22.62 -5.47 3.38
N ARG A 275 -23.53 -4.98 4.24
CA ARG A 275 -24.99 -5.17 4.13
C ARG A 275 -25.38 -6.64 3.91
N THR A 276 -25.98 -6.95 2.75
CA THR A 276 -26.43 -8.31 2.41
C THR A 276 -25.31 -9.33 2.32
N ALA A 277 -24.07 -8.89 2.09
CA ALA A 277 -22.90 -9.75 2.02
C ALA A 277 -22.32 -10.12 3.40
N ASN A 278 -22.64 -9.42 4.49
CA ASN A 278 -22.14 -9.70 5.84
C ASN A 278 -22.22 -11.18 6.23
N GLY A 279 -23.28 -11.87 5.78
CA GLY A 279 -23.57 -13.24 6.20
C GLY A 279 -22.51 -14.27 5.77
N TYR A 280 -21.80 -14.05 4.66
CA TYR A 280 -20.87 -15.01 4.07
C TYR A 280 -19.47 -14.43 3.84
N THR A 281 -19.18 -13.22 4.35
CA THR A 281 -17.90 -12.54 4.11
C THR A 281 -17.13 -12.28 5.40
N ILE A 282 -15.79 -12.16 5.24
CA ILE A 282 -14.88 -11.56 6.21
C ILE A 282 -14.50 -10.18 5.69
N GLY A 283 -14.77 -9.12 6.46
CA GLY A 283 -14.40 -7.74 6.12
C GLY A 283 -13.04 -7.37 6.68
N ILE A 284 -12.21 -6.73 5.86
CA ILE A 284 -10.89 -6.22 6.23
C ILE A 284 -10.83 -4.74 5.88
N GLU A 285 -10.69 -3.91 6.90
CA GLU A 285 -10.51 -2.47 6.77
C GLU A 285 -9.02 -2.12 6.64
N HIS A 286 -8.72 -1.21 5.74
CA HIS A 286 -7.37 -0.69 5.53
C HIS A 286 -7.36 0.79 5.86
N GLU A 287 -6.45 1.22 6.73
CA GLU A 287 -6.32 2.63 7.07
C GLU A 287 -6.05 3.47 5.84
N ALA A 288 -7.04 4.28 5.42
CA ALA A 288 -6.89 5.21 4.30
C ALA A 288 -8.04 6.23 4.26
N TYR A 289 -7.81 7.31 3.52
CA TYR A 289 -8.84 8.25 3.08
C TYR A 289 -9.00 8.15 1.56
N GLY A 290 -10.19 8.19 1.06
CA GLY A 290 -10.62 7.73 -0.26
C GLY A 290 -9.78 8.12 -1.47
N ASN A 291 -9.19 9.32 -1.51
CA ASN A 291 -8.36 9.77 -2.62
C ASN A 291 -6.90 10.09 -2.20
N VAL A 292 -6.43 9.49 -1.10
CA VAL A 292 -5.07 9.67 -0.60
C VAL A 292 -4.29 8.37 -0.79
N TRP A 293 -3.56 8.25 -1.90
CA TRP A 293 -2.86 7.03 -2.30
C TRP A 293 -1.69 6.66 -1.38
N GLU A 294 -1.12 7.63 -0.65
CA GLU A 294 0.02 7.46 0.25
C GLU A 294 -0.27 6.53 1.44
N PHE A 295 -1.52 6.24 1.71
CA PHE A 295 -1.92 5.28 2.73
C PHE A 295 -1.74 3.82 2.30
N PHE A 296 -1.75 3.51 1.00
CA PHE A 296 -1.60 2.15 0.50
C PHE A 296 -0.13 1.74 0.43
N THR A 297 0.45 1.45 1.59
CA THR A 297 1.88 1.13 1.77
C THR A 297 2.17 -0.34 1.48
N GLU A 298 3.45 -0.65 1.24
CA GLU A 298 3.95 -2.02 1.08
C GLU A 298 3.64 -2.88 2.32
N GLU A 299 3.87 -2.34 3.51
CA GLU A 299 3.64 -3.01 4.79
C GLU A 299 2.16 -3.39 4.97
N MET A 300 1.25 -2.51 4.56
CA MET A 300 -0.19 -2.78 4.56
C MET A 300 -0.56 -3.90 3.59
N TYR A 301 -0.09 -3.83 2.33
CA TYR A 301 -0.35 -4.86 1.33
C TYR A 301 0.17 -6.24 1.77
N GLN A 302 1.41 -6.31 2.28
CA GLN A 302 2.00 -7.55 2.78
C GLN A 302 1.21 -8.15 3.94
N SER A 303 0.84 -7.34 4.91
CA SER A 303 0.06 -7.80 6.07
C SER A 303 -1.33 -8.25 5.67
N SER A 304 -1.99 -7.52 4.78
CA SER A 304 -3.30 -7.89 4.23
C SER A 304 -3.23 -9.19 3.42
N ALA A 305 -2.25 -9.35 2.55
CA ALA A 305 -2.05 -10.57 1.78
C ALA A 305 -1.75 -11.78 2.67
N ASN A 306 -0.92 -11.61 3.71
CA ASN A 306 -0.65 -12.65 4.71
C ASN A 306 -1.93 -13.09 5.45
N LEU A 307 -2.75 -12.12 5.86
CA LEU A 307 -4.04 -12.38 6.49
C LEU A 307 -4.97 -13.15 5.54
N VAL A 308 -5.11 -12.69 4.29
CA VAL A 308 -5.96 -13.34 3.29
C VAL A 308 -5.47 -14.75 2.96
N ARG A 309 -4.16 -14.98 2.80
CA ARG A 309 -3.62 -16.34 2.65
C ARG A 309 -4.00 -17.25 3.83
N SER A 310 -3.94 -16.72 5.03
CA SER A 310 -4.36 -17.45 6.24
C SER A 310 -5.87 -17.75 6.23
N ILE A 311 -6.70 -16.80 5.81
CA ILE A 311 -8.14 -17.00 5.64
C ILE A 311 -8.41 -18.10 4.58
N CYS A 312 -7.81 -18.02 3.40
CA CYS A 312 -7.94 -19.02 2.34
C CYS A 312 -7.54 -20.43 2.82
N SER A 313 -6.53 -20.55 3.67
CA SER A 313 -6.11 -21.84 4.22
C SER A 313 -7.12 -22.48 5.19
N ARG A 314 -8.05 -21.69 5.74
CA ARG A 314 -9.09 -22.15 6.67
C ARG A 314 -10.46 -22.33 6.03
N TYR A 315 -10.73 -21.60 4.94
CA TYR A 315 -12.03 -21.58 4.28
C TYR A 315 -11.87 -22.00 2.82
N GLU A 316 -12.07 -23.30 2.54
CA GLU A 316 -11.93 -23.89 1.19
C GLU A 316 -12.67 -23.12 0.07
N PRO A 317 -13.88 -22.58 0.29
CA PRO A 317 -14.57 -21.84 -0.77
C PRO A 317 -13.89 -20.54 -1.20
N ILE A 318 -12.92 -20.03 -0.42
CA ILE A 318 -12.19 -18.80 -0.76
C ILE A 318 -10.90 -19.18 -1.52
N ASP A 319 -10.96 -19.14 -2.83
CA ASP A 319 -9.78 -19.33 -3.66
C ASP A 319 -9.03 -18.00 -3.83
N GLY A 320 -7.78 -17.98 -3.35
CA GLY A 320 -6.89 -16.83 -3.48
C GLY A 320 -6.24 -16.72 -4.86
N ARG A 321 -6.38 -17.73 -5.71
CA ARG A 321 -5.87 -17.75 -7.09
C ARG A 321 -6.76 -16.91 -7.98
N ARG A 322 -6.65 -15.60 -7.80
CA ARG A 322 -7.53 -14.65 -8.44
C ARG A 322 -7.31 -14.62 -9.95
N THR A 323 -8.38 -14.72 -10.67
CA THR A 323 -8.39 -14.87 -12.12
C THR A 323 -8.80 -13.58 -12.81
N HIS A 324 -9.86 -12.95 -12.35
CA HIS A 324 -10.44 -11.81 -13.03
C HIS A 324 -9.79 -10.47 -12.61
N ASP A 325 -9.39 -9.70 -13.59
CA ASP A 325 -8.70 -8.44 -13.48
C ASP A 325 -9.33 -7.38 -14.43
N ARG A 326 -10.65 -7.37 -14.46
CA ARG A 326 -11.42 -6.67 -15.49
C ARG A 326 -11.24 -5.16 -15.48
N ASP A 327 -11.20 -4.58 -14.30
CA ASP A 327 -11.26 -3.12 -14.13
C ASP A 327 -9.92 -2.50 -13.78
N THR A 328 -8.82 -3.16 -14.14
CA THR A 328 -7.48 -2.62 -13.90
C THR A 328 -6.91 -1.92 -15.11
N LEU A 329 -6.29 -0.78 -14.88
CA LEU A 329 -5.42 -0.11 -15.85
C LEU A 329 -4.12 -0.90 -16.04
N ASP A 330 -3.35 -0.57 -17.06
CA ASP A 330 -2.02 -1.15 -17.31
C ASP A 330 -1.05 -1.03 -16.12
N ASN A 331 -1.29 -0.07 -15.23
CA ASN A 331 -0.52 0.15 -14.01
C ASN A 331 -1.04 -0.66 -12.80
N GLY A 332 -2.08 -1.48 -12.97
CA GLY A 332 -2.68 -2.28 -11.91
C GLY A 332 -3.81 -1.63 -11.12
N PHE A 333 -4.07 -0.34 -11.29
CA PHE A 333 -5.17 0.33 -10.61
C PHE A 333 -6.52 0.10 -11.29
N CYS A 334 -7.60 0.12 -10.53
CA CYS A 334 -8.95 0.05 -11.08
C CYS A 334 -9.21 1.21 -12.04
N VAL A 335 -9.74 0.90 -13.21
CA VAL A 335 -10.16 1.90 -14.20
C VAL A 335 -11.44 2.59 -13.77
N ASN A 336 -12.29 1.85 -13.05
CA ASN A 336 -13.61 2.28 -12.64
C ASN A 336 -13.63 2.47 -11.12
N ASP A 337 -13.74 3.71 -10.67
CA ASP A 337 -13.91 4.11 -9.28
C ASP A 337 -15.37 4.02 -8.81
N GLY A 338 -16.26 3.57 -9.69
CA GLY A 338 -17.68 3.39 -9.41
C GLY A 338 -18.06 2.01 -8.90
N LEU A 339 -19.34 1.82 -8.72
CA LEU A 339 -19.93 0.54 -8.34
C LEU A 339 -19.88 -0.45 -9.50
N TYR A 340 -19.33 -1.62 -9.26
CA TYR A 340 -19.26 -2.69 -10.23
C TYR A 340 -19.60 -4.04 -9.58
N ASN A 341 -20.77 -4.59 -9.93
CA ASN A 341 -21.27 -5.82 -9.33
C ASN A 341 -20.63 -7.06 -9.99
N LEU A 342 -19.74 -7.72 -9.26
CA LEU A 342 -19.13 -9.00 -9.63
C LEU A 342 -19.95 -10.22 -9.16
N GLY A 343 -21.17 -10.02 -8.72
CA GLY A 343 -22.08 -11.08 -8.24
C GLY A 343 -22.16 -11.23 -6.74
N GLY A 344 -23.01 -12.13 -6.27
CA GLY A 344 -23.25 -12.41 -4.85
C GLY A 344 -22.36 -13.51 -4.28
N GLU A 345 -22.94 -14.34 -3.42
CA GLU A 345 -22.26 -15.42 -2.70
C GLU A 345 -21.59 -16.47 -3.61
N GLY A 346 -22.24 -16.80 -4.74
CA GLY A 346 -21.76 -17.78 -5.73
C GLY A 346 -20.75 -17.24 -6.75
N ALA A 347 -20.33 -15.97 -6.64
CA ALA A 347 -19.39 -15.40 -7.60
C ALA A 347 -18.01 -16.05 -7.55
N CYS A 348 -17.35 -16.16 -8.71
CA CYS A 348 -15.98 -16.71 -8.84
C CYS A 348 -14.95 -15.85 -8.10
N VAL A 349 -15.05 -14.53 -8.23
CA VAL A 349 -14.15 -13.59 -7.54
C VAL A 349 -14.48 -13.59 -6.05
N LYS A 350 -13.66 -14.24 -5.25
CA LYS A 350 -13.89 -14.40 -3.79
C LYS A 350 -13.28 -13.30 -2.94
N ILE A 351 -12.22 -12.66 -3.43
CA ILE A 351 -11.52 -11.57 -2.74
C ILE A 351 -11.72 -10.30 -3.56
N ARG A 352 -12.49 -9.36 -3.07
CA ARG A 352 -12.89 -8.17 -3.84
C ARG A 352 -13.25 -7.00 -2.95
N GLY A 353 -13.28 -5.81 -3.54
CA GLY A 353 -13.64 -4.58 -2.85
C GLY A 353 -15.14 -4.51 -2.52
N HIS A 354 -15.49 -3.69 -1.57
CA HIS A 354 -16.88 -3.42 -1.19
C HIS A 354 -17.71 -2.99 -2.41
N GLN A 355 -17.16 -2.14 -3.26
CA GLN A 355 -17.78 -1.67 -4.52
C GLN A 355 -18.21 -2.79 -5.47
N HIS A 356 -17.66 -3.99 -5.34
CA HIS A 356 -17.91 -5.11 -6.24
C HIS A 356 -19.03 -6.05 -5.80
N TYR A 357 -19.62 -5.82 -4.61
CA TYR A 357 -20.74 -6.61 -4.12
C TYR A 357 -22.08 -6.04 -4.58
N PRO A 358 -23.15 -6.87 -4.67
CA PRO A 358 -24.48 -6.37 -5.02
C PRO A 358 -25.04 -5.46 -3.92
N ASP A 359 -25.91 -4.55 -4.34
CA ASP A 359 -26.68 -3.66 -3.45
C ASP A 359 -25.82 -2.71 -2.60
N GLN A 360 -24.63 -2.35 -3.06
CA GLN A 360 -23.73 -1.43 -2.39
C GLN A 360 -23.89 0.02 -2.89
N SER A 361 -23.51 0.94 -2.03
CA SER A 361 -23.35 2.38 -2.35
C SER A 361 -21.93 2.89 -2.07
N HIS A 362 -21.07 2.03 -1.55
CA HIS A 362 -19.68 2.31 -1.22
C HIS A 362 -18.77 2.02 -2.40
N THR A 363 -17.74 2.82 -2.59
CA THR A 363 -16.79 2.71 -3.69
C THR A 363 -15.40 2.24 -3.26
N ASP A 364 -15.25 1.84 -2.00
CA ASP A 364 -14.01 1.33 -1.43
C ASP A 364 -13.67 -0.09 -1.99
N PRO A 365 -12.37 -0.42 -2.10
CA PRO A 365 -11.19 0.35 -1.70
C PRO A 365 -10.76 1.44 -2.69
N GLY A 366 -11.56 1.78 -3.69
CA GLY A 366 -11.34 2.87 -4.63
C GLY A 366 -10.27 2.59 -5.70
N PRO A 367 -9.94 3.62 -6.50
CA PRO A 367 -9.09 3.47 -7.68
C PRO A 367 -7.59 3.32 -7.35
N TYR A 368 -7.17 3.61 -6.12
CA TYR A 368 -5.75 3.55 -5.73
C TYR A 368 -5.33 2.19 -5.16
N TRP A 369 -6.26 1.26 -4.97
CA TRP A 369 -5.94 -0.11 -4.58
C TRP A 369 -5.40 -0.88 -5.78
N ASP A 370 -4.14 -1.31 -5.72
CA ASP A 370 -3.51 -2.09 -6.79
C ASP A 370 -3.89 -3.57 -6.67
N TRP A 371 -4.97 -3.96 -7.36
CA TRP A 371 -5.47 -5.33 -7.37
C TRP A 371 -4.46 -6.31 -7.96
N ASN A 372 -3.73 -5.95 -9.02
CA ASN A 372 -2.73 -6.82 -9.63
C ASN A 372 -1.59 -7.13 -8.66
N TYR A 373 -1.09 -6.09 -8.00
CA TYR A 373 -0.04 -6.26 -7.00
C TYR A 373 -0.55 -7.09 -5.83
N TYR A 374 -1.74 -6.80 -5.33
CA TYR A 374 -2.35 -7.50 -4.20
C TYR A 374 -2.56 -8.99 -4.48
N TYR A 375 -3.07 -9.36 -5.66
CA TYR A 375 -3.24 -10.75 -6.04
C TYR A 375 -1.90 -11.48 -6.23
N LYS A 376 -0.85 -10.81 -6.73
CA LYS A 376 0.50 -11.39 -6.77
C LYS A 376 0.99 -11.72 -5.37
N LEU A 377 0.83 -10.83 -4.40
CA LEU A 377 1.19 -11.08 -3.00
C LEU A 377 0.40 -12.25 -2.40
N ILE A 378 -0.91 -12.32 -2.62
CA ILE A 378 -1.73 -13.44 -2.14
C ILE A 378 -1.24 -14.77 -2.73
N ASN A 379 -0.81 -14.77 -3.99
CA ASN A 379 -0.37 -15.96 -4.72
C ASN A 379 1.16 -16.13 -4.76
N GLU A 380 1.92 -15.47 -3.90
CA GLU A 380 3.39 -15.51 -3.88
C GLU A 380 3.97 -16.92 -3.75
N GLY A 381 3.25 -17.86 -3.17
CA GLY A 381 3.64 -19.27 -3.06
C GLY A 381 3.24 -20.16 -4.26
N THR A 382 2.69 -19.59 -5.35
CA THR A 382 2.32 -20.35 -6.53
C THR A 382 3.55 -21.01 -7.15
N ALA A 383 3.46 -22.32 -7.42
CA ALA A 383 4.56 -23.08 -7.99
C ALA A 383 4.90 -22.60 -9.40
N VAL A 384 6.19 -22.42 -9.66
CA VAL A 384 6.71 -22.02 -10.96
C VAL A 384 7.26 -23.23 -11.71
N THR A 385 6.81 -23.40 -12.95
CA THR A 385 7.36 -24.42 -13.86
C THR A 385 8.51 -23.82 -14.66
N LEU A 386 9.72 -24.31 -14.44
CA LEU A 386 10.90 -23.89 -15.18
C LEU A 386 11.03 -24.68 -16.48
N LEU A 387 11.21 -23.98 -17.59
CA LEU A 387 11.38 -24.52 -18.95
C LEU A 387 12.73 -24.05 -19.49
N GLU A 388 13.66 -24.99 -19.67
CA GLU A 388 15.05 -24.67 -20.09
C GLU A 388 15.36 -25.28 -21.46
N GLY A 389 16.22 -24.60 -22.20
CA GLY A 389 16.76 -25.11 -23.49
C GLY A 389 16.73 -24.07 -24.61
N ASP A 390 17.27 -24.48 -25.77
CA ASP A 390 17.29 -23.61 -26.96
C ASP A 390 15.92 -23.45 -27.61
N SER A 391 15.01 -24.39 -27.40
CA SER A 391 13.65 -24.37 -27.91
C SER A 391 12.77 -25.36 -27.16
N GLY A 392 11.47 -25.12 -27.22
CA GLY A 392 10.51 -26.05 -26.65
C GLY A 392 9.07 -25.71 -27.05
N ARG A 393 8.13 -26.42 -26.43
CA ARG A 393 6.70 -26.28 -26.68
C ARG A 393 5.92 -26.27 -25.39
N LEU A 394 4.93 -25.40 -25.31
CA LEU A 394 3.90 -25.36 -24.29
C LEU A 394 2.56 -25.72 -24.96
N ASP A 395 1.87 -26.66 -24.34
CA ASP A 395 0.52 -27.09 -24.73
C ASP A 395 -0.36 -26.94 -23.49
N HIS A 396 -1.24 -25.97 -23.50
CA HIS A 396 -2.20 -25.70 -22.42
C HIS A 396 -3.62 -25.67 -22.98
N ARG A 397 -3.94 -26.67 -23.78
CA ARG A 397 -5.28 -26.88 -24.34
C ARG A 397 -6.18 -27.58 -23.33
N ASN A 398 -7.47 -27.20 -23.35
CA ASN A 398 -8.50 -27.69 -22.44
C ASN A 398 -8.15 -27.44 -20.98
N TYR A 399 -7.77 -26.18 -20.71
CA TYR A 399 -7.49 -25.73 -19.35
C TYR A 399 -8.73 -25.85 -18.44
N GLY A 400 -8.51 -25.90 -17.14
CA GLY A 400 -9.57 -26.02 -16.13
C GLY A 400 -10.00 -24.68 -15.54
N ASP A 401 -11.07 -24.73 -14.75
CA ASP A 401 -11.49 -23.61 -13.91
C ASP A 401 -10.47 -23.37 -12.77
N ASP A 402 -10.41 -22.13 -12.25
CA ASP A 402 -9.59 -21.73 -11.10
C ASP A 402 -8.09 -22.01 -11.24
N GLU A 403 -7.55 -22.01 -12.44
CA GLU A 403 -6.11 -22.19 -12.64
C GLU A 403 -5.33 -20.89 -12.35
N CYS A 404 -4.18 -21.04 -11.68
CA CYS A 404 -3.15 -20.02 -11.56
C CYS A 404 -1.80 -20.70 -11.82
N LEU A 405 -1.27 -20.56 -13.03
CA LEU A 405 -0.09 -21.26 -13.50
C LEU A 405 1.00 -20.27 -13.93
N ILE A 406 2.22 -20.56 -13.53
CA ILE A 406 3.39 -19.72 -13.86
C ILE A 406 4.45 -20.61 -14.53
N TRP A 407 4.90 -20.19 -15.71
CA TRP A 407 6.04 -20.78 -16.40
C TRP A 407 7.14 -19.74 -16.56
N VAL A 408 8.38 -20.16 -16.36
CA VAL A 408 9.55 -19.36 -16.67
C VAL A 408 10.37 -20.10 -17.75
N ILE A 409 10.50 -19.44 -18.89
CA ILE A 409 11.31 -19.93 -19.99
C ILE A 409 12.71 -19.34 -19.87
N CYS A 410 13.72 -20.21 -19.84
CA CYS A 410 15.14 -19.82 -19.80
C CYS A 410 15.87 -20.38 -21.02
N VAL A 411 16.42 -19.50 -21.83
CA VAL A 411 17.31 -19.89 -22.97
C VAL A 411 18.77 -19.58 -22.61
N PRO A 412 19.75 -20.12 -23.35
CA PRO A 412 21.16 -19.86 -23.06
C PRO A 412 21.51 -18.37 -23.01
N GLU A 413 22.45 -18.03 -22.12
CA GLU A 413 22.94 -16.67 -21.93
C GLU A 413 23.44 -16.09 -23.27
N GLY A 414 23.14 -14.81 -23.54
CA GLY A 414 23.43 -14.14 -24.80
C GLY A 414 22.39 -14.35 -25.89
N SER A 415 21.34 -15.16 -25.64
CA SER A 415 20.16 -15.30 -26.50
C SER A 415 18.97 -14.57 -25.90
N LYS A 416 17.91 -14.42 -26.68
CA LYS A 416 16.61 -13.90 -26.23
C LYS A 416 15.53 -14.97 -26.37
N VAL A 417 14.59 -14.99 -25.45
CA VAL A 417 13.40 -15.83 -25.59
C VAL A 417 12.45 -15.23 -26.62
N SER A 418 12.07 -16.01 -27.61
CA SER A 418 10.96 -15.67 -28.51
C SER A 418 9.93 -16.79 -28.45
N ILE A 419 8.68 -16.47 -28.09
CA ILE A 419 7.56 -17.43 -28.05
C ILE A 419 6.54 -17.08 -29.12
N THR A 420 6.03 -18.08 -29.83
CA THR A 420 5.00 -17.95 -30.88
C THR A 420 3.82 -18.82 -30.54
N PHE A 421 2.63 -18.25 -30.52
CA PHE A 421 1.38 -18.93 -30.27
C PHE A 421 0.77 -19.38 -31.59
N SER A 422 0.61 -20.69 -31.77
CA SER A 422 0.01 -21.30 -32.95
C SER A 422 -1.50 -21.46 -32.84
N ASP A 423 -1.99 -21.54 -31.60
CA ASP A 423 -3.40 -21.60 -31.25
C ASP A 423 -3.63 -20.78 -29.96
N PHE A 424 -4.79 -20.08 -29.85
CA PHE A 424 -5.05 -19.25 -28.68
C PHE A 424 -6.53 -18.91 -28.55
N HIS A 425 -7.20 -19.53 -27.60
CA HIS A 425 -8.62 -19.35 -27.30
C HIS A 425 -8.84 -19.39 -25.81
N LEU A 426 -9.18 -18.25 -25.23
CA LEU A 426 -9.52 -18.08 -23.82
C LEU A 426 -10.94 -17.53 -23.69
N GLU A 427 -11.61 -17.81 -22.58
CA GLU A 427 -12.89 -17.19 -22.26
C GLU A 427 -12.77 -15.67 -22.27
N GLN A 428 -13.68 -15.03 -22.99
CA GLN A 428 -13.66 -13.58 -23.17
C GLN A 428 -13.91 -12.86 -21.83
N ASP A 429 -13.06 -11.89 -21.52
CA ASP A 429 -13.15 -10.98 -20.36
C ASP A 429 -12.94 -11.64 -18.98
N PHE A 430 -12.64 -12.95 -18.93
CA PHE A 430 -12.49 -13.66 -17.65
C PHE A 430 -11.15 -14.37 -17.49
N ASP A 431 -10.67 -15.03 -18.54
CA ASP A 431 -9.41 -15.76 -18.50
C ASP A 431 -8.30 -14.99 -19.20
N PHE A 432 -7.11 -14.97 -18.63
CA PHE A 432 -6.01 -14.14 -19.14
C PHE A 432 -4.66 -14.84 -19.11
N LEU A 433 -3.83 -14.48 -20.10
CA LEU A 433 -2.40 -14.77 -20.14
C LEU A 433 -1.62 -13.47 -20.04
N TRP A 434 -0.76 -13.34 -19.02
CA TRP A 434 0.23 -12.26 -18.91
C TRP A 434 1.60 -12.77 -19.32
N ILE A 435 2.40 -11.91 -19.95
CA ILE A 435 3.79 -12.21 -20.30
C ILE A 435 4.66 -11.07 -19.75
N TYR A 436 5.74 -11.46 -19.08
CA TYR A 436 6.68 -10.55 -18.43
C TYR A 436 8.09 -10.72 -19.00
N ASP A 437 8.83 -9.63 -19.09
CA ASP A 437 10.20 -9.55 -19.58
C ASP A 437 11.19 -9.82 -18.42
N GLY A 438 11.31 -11.09 -18.05
CA GLY A 438 12.13 -11.54 -16.93
C GLY A 438 11.73 -12.92 -16.42
N ASP A 439 12.18 -13.27 -15.23
CA ASP A 439 12.05 -14.60 -14.62
C ASP A 439 10.95 -14.70 -13.54
N ASN A 440 10.12 -13.68 -13.41
CA ASN A 440 9.05 -13.64 -12.40
C ASN A 440 7.90 -12.71 -12.79
N VAL A 441 6.78 -12.80 -12.08
CA VAL A 441 5.56 -12.01 -12.33
C VAL A 441 5.66 -10.53 -11.93
N TYR A 442 6.74 -10.10 -11.30
CA TYR A 442 7.02 -8.70 -10.97
C TYR A 442 7.94 -8.01 -11.98
N ALA A 443 8.47 -8.78 -12.96
CA ALA A 443 9.26 -8.23 -14.06
C ALA A 443 8.41 -7.31 -14.95
N PRO A 444 9.02 -6.45 -15.77
CA PRO A 444 8.29 -5.57 -16.67
C PRO A 444 7.29 -6.34 -17.52
N LYS A 445 6.00 -5.94 -17.47
CA LYS A 445 4.93 -6.57 -18.23
C LYS A 445 5.10 -6.25 -19.72
N ILE A 446 5.20 -7.29 -20.56
CA ILE A 446 5.17 -7.16 -22.03
C ILE A 446 3.73 -6.96 -22.50
N GLY A 447 2.78 -7.75 -21.96
CA GLY A 447 1.38 -7.60 -22.29
C GLY A 447 0.46 -8.55 -21.53
N ARG A 448 -0.83 -8.36 -21.74
CA ARG A 448 -1.93 -9.20 -21.27
C ARG A 448 -2.83 -9.57 -22.44
N TRP A 449 -3.17 -10.83 -22.57
CA TRP A 449 -4.00 -11.34 -23.66
C TRP A 449 -5.17 -12.16 -23.16
N ASN A 450 -6.27 -12.05 -23.88
CA ASN A 450 -7.52 -12.74 -23.61
C ASN A 450 -8.04 -13.38 -24.90
N THR A 451 -8.78 -12.65 -25.76
CA THR A 451 -9.38 -13.20 -26.98
C THR A 451 -8.48 -13.12 -28.21
N GLN A 452 -7.51 -12.21 -28.20
CA GLN A 452 -6.56 -12.07 -29.32
C GLN A 452 -5.26 -12.79 -28.98
N SER A 453 -4.78 -13.61 -29.94
CA SER A 453 -3.49 -14.26 -29.76
C SER A 453 -2.35 -13.25 -29.60
N PRO A 454 -1.40 -13.51 -28.70
CA PRO A 454 -0.15 -12.74 -28.62
C PRO A 454 0.66 -12.77 -29.93
N GLN A 455 0.44 -13.75 -30.80
CA GLN A 455 1.23 -14.05 -31.99
C GLN A 455 2.68 -14.42 -31.60
N THR A 456 3.66 -13.59 -31.95
CA THR A 456 5.05 -13.79 -31.53
C THR A 456 5.45 -12.68 -30.57
N VAL A 457 5.93 -13.07 -29.38
CA VAL A 457 6.44 -12.18 -28.34
C VAL A 457 7.91 -12.50 -28.10
N THR A 458 8.73 -11.46 -27.98
CA THR A 458 10.17 -11.61 -27.74
C THR A 458 10.59 -10.80 -26.50
N ALA A 459 11.24 -11.45 -25.55
CA ALA A 459 11.82 -10.81 -24.38
C ALA A 459 13.08 -10.00 -24.73
N SER A 460 13.44 -9.07 -23.87
CA SER A 460 14.70 -8.32 -24.03
C SER A 460 15.93 -9.15 -23.66
N GLY A 461 15.76 -10.17 -22.82
CA GLY A 461 16.78 -11.06 -22.29
C GLY A 461 16.56 -12.54 -22.55
N ASN A 462 17.29 -13.36 -21.82
CA ASN A 462 17.26 -14.82 -21.91
C ASN A 462 16.19 -15.49 -21.04
N THR A 463 15.34 -14.72 -20.38
CA THR A 463 14.22 -15.21 -19.56
C THR A 463 12.91 -14.54 -19.94
N MET A 464 11.82 -15.28 -19.83
CA MET A 464 10.45 -14.81 -20.03
C MET A 464 9.53 -15.54 -19.06
N CYS A 465 8.70 -14.80 -18.33
CA CYS A 465 7.71 -15.38 -17.44
C CYS A 465 6.31 -15.27 -18.07
N LEU A 466 5.57 -16.38 -18.04
CA LEU A 466 4.17 -16.45 -18.42
C LEU A 466 3.34 -16.73 -17.18
N GLU A 467 2.26 -16.00 -16.99
CA GLU A 467 1.28 -16.22 -15.93
C GLU A 467 -0.09 -16.40 -16.57
N PHE A 468 -0.73 -17.55 -16.32
CA PHE A 468 -2.07 -17.84 -16.79
C PHE A 468 -3.02 -17.92 -15.60
N ARG A 469 -4.20 -17.35 -15.74
CA ARG A 469 -5.29 -17.45 -14.76
C ARG A 469 -6.61 -17.65 -15.46
N SER A 470 -7.38 -18.63 -15.00
CA SER A 470 -8.78 -18.80 -15.36
C SER A 470 -9.70 -18.52 -14.17
N ASP A 471 -10.95 -18.16 -14.44
CA ASP A 471 -11.95 -18.02 -13.39
C ASP A 471 -12.62 -19.36 -13.00
N CYS A 472 -13.70 -19.35 -12.21
CA CYS A 472 -14.32 -20.57 -11.71
C CYS A 472 -15.47 -21.11 -12.60
N LEU A 473 -15.67 -20.52 -13.76
CA LEU A 473 -16.76 -20.88 -14.68
C LEU A 473 -16.29 -20.76 -16.11
N THR A 474 -16.73 -21.64 -16.97
CA THR A 474 -16.55 -21.55 -18.41
C THR A 474 -15.08 -21.50 -18.85
N THR A 475 -14.67 -22.46 -19.59
CA THR A 475 -13.34 -22.52 -20.21
C THR A 475 -13.47 -22.54 -21.73
N ASP A 476 -12.40 -22.21 -22.45
CA ASP A 476 -12.29 -22.36 -23.89
C ASP A 476 -11.24 -23.43 -24.24
N THR A 477 -10.92 -23.59 -25.51
CA THR A 477 -10.00 -24.64 -25.96
C THR A 477 -8.55 -24.46 -25.54
N GLY A 478 -8.20 -23.29 -25.01
CA GLY A 478 -6.86 -23.00 -24.49
C GLY A 478 -5.87 -22.58 -25.56
N TRP A 479 -4.60 -22.83 -25.33
CA TRP A 479 -3.55 -22.34 -26.21
C TRP A 479 -2.38 -23.31 -26.37
N GLU A 480 -1.68 -23.13 -27.47
CA GLU A 480 -0.46 -23.85 -27.80
C GLU A 480 0.59 -22.87 -28.31
N ALA A 481 1.81 -23.00 -27.80
CA ALA A 481 2.92 -22.13 -28.17
C ALA A 481 4.24 -22.91 -28.28
N SER A 482 5.14 -22.38 -29.07
CA SER A 482 6.53 -22.84 -29.12
C SER A 482 7.48 -21.69 -28.88
N TRP A 483 8.57 -21.95 -28.16
CA TRP A 483 9.61 -20.96 -27.96
C TRP A 483 10.93 -21.41 -28.59
N LEU A 484 11.77 -20.42 -28.87
CA LEU A 484 13.12 -20.64 -29.33
C LEU A 484 14.07 -19.55 -28.81
N ALA A 485 15.34 -19.93 -28.64
CA ALA A 485 16.41 -19.01 -28.43
C ALA A 485 16.72 -18.26 -29.74
N THR A 486 16.53 -16.94 -29.73
CA THR A 486 16.93 -16.12 -30.87
C THR A 486 18.29 -15.50 -30.53
N SER A 487 19.31 -15.77 -31.38
CA SER A 487 20.58 -15.09 -31.21
C SER A 487 20.41 -13.59 -31.45
N SER A 488 21.02 -12.78 -30.61
CA SER A 488 21.04 -11.31 -30.76
C SER A 488 21.82 -10.85 -32.01
N ASN A 489 22.16 -11.77 -32.93
CA ASN A 489 22.77 -11.49 -34.22
C ASN A 489 21.73 -11.07 -35.27
N SER A 490 21.00 -9.99 -35.06
CA SER A 490 20.57 -9.19 -36.18
C SER A 490 21.77 -8.33 -36.60
N LEU A 491 22.27 -8.63 -37.81
CA LEU A 491 23.26 -7.78 -38.48
C LEU A 491 22.62 -6.41 -38.81
N THR A 492 22.50 -5.57 -37.84
CA THR A 492 22.65 -4.13 -37.96
C THR A 492 23.86 -3.78 -37.12
N ASN A 493 24.97 -3.48 -37.80
CA ASN A 493 26.12 -2.82 -37.21
C ASN A 493 25.69 -1.45 -36.63
N GLU A 494 25.07 -1.45 -35.48
CA GLU A 494 25.16 -0.36 -34.52
C GLU A 494 25.65 -1.00 -33.24
N SER A 495 26.93 -0.81 -32.97
CA SER A 495 27.55 -1.12 -31.71
C SER A 495 26.70 -0.46 -30.62
N CYS A 496 25.91 -1.27 -29.91
CA CYS A 496 25.34 -0.86 -28.63
C CYS A 496 26.54 -0.78 -27.67
N GLU A 497 27.25 0.34 -27.69
CA GLU A 497 28.26 0.60 -26.68
C GLU A 497 27.52 0.75 -25.36
N VAL A 498 27.73 -0.23 -24.52
CA VAL A 498 27.16 -0.33 -23.16
C VAL A 498 27.59 0.91 -22.40
N MET A 499 26.65 1.60 -21.77
CA MET A 499 27.00 2.65 -20.82
C MET A 499 28.01 2.11 -19.81
N GLY A 500 29.22 2.61 -19.81
CA GLY A 500 30.31 2.11 -18.95
C GLY A 500 29.97 2.40 -17.47
N VAL A 501 29.91 1.36 -16.67
CA VAL A 501 29.79 1.47 -15.22
C VAL A 501 31.02 0.91 -14.55
N SER A 502 31.75 1.72 -13.79
CA SER A 502 32.98 1.30 -13.10
C SER A 502 33.26 2.11 -11.83
N PRO A 503 33.86 1.48 -10.78
CA PRO A 503 34.11 0.06 -10.65
C PRO A 503 32.82 -0.73 -10.46
N ASN A 504 32.81 -1.99 -10.86
CA ASN A 504 31.78 -2.95 -10.57
C ASN A 504 32.41 -4.35 -10.41
N PRO A 505 32.45 -4.93 -9.20
CA PRO A 505 31.86 -4.44 -7.94
C PRO A 505 32.44 -3.15 -7.40
N PHE A 506 31.70 -2.44 -6.57
CA PHE A 506 32.08 -1.17 -5.94
C PHE A 506 31.93 -1.23 -4.40
N SER A 507 32.61 -0.31 -3.69
CA SER A 507 32.46 -0.16 -2.22
C SER A 507 31.60 1.05 -1.86
N ASP A 508 32.05 2.24 -2.24
CA ASP A 508 31.40 3.49 -1.81
C ASP A 508 30.71 4.24 -2.94
N CYS A 509 31.26 4.17 -4.14
CA CYS A 509 30.71 4.84 -5.31
C CYS A 509 31.04 4.08 -6.60
N PHE A 510 30.32 4.39 -7.66
CA PHE A 510 30.61 3.97 -9.02
C PHE A 510 30.37 5.11 -10.01
N THR A 511 31.07 5.10 -11.12
CA THR A 511 30.92 6.11 -12.16
C THR A 511 30.21 5.52 -13.36
N MET A 512 29.25 6.26 -13.89
CA MET A 512 28.56 5.95 -15.15
C MET A 512 29.04 6.90 -16.23
N LYS A 513 29.24 6.39 -17.45
CA LYS A 513 29.68 7.17 -18.59
C LYS A 513 28.74 7.02 -19.77
N THR A 514 28.48 8.13 -20.48
CA THR A 514 27.76 8.13 -21.75
C THR A 514 28.73 8.14 -22.92
N ASP A 515 28.25 7.66 -24.07
CA ASP A 515 29.03 7.79 -25.31
C ASP A 515 28.86 9.21 -25.88
N GLY A 516 29.98 9.87 -26.03
CA GLY A 516 30.07 11.17 -26.69
C GLY A 516 29.27 12.28 -25.98
N ASP A 517 28.45 13.00 -26.75
CA ASP A 517 27.70 14.18 -26.29
C ASP A 517 26.23 13.87 -25.92
N ASP A 518 25.86 12.62 -25.79
CA ASP A 518 24.49 12.20 -25.45
C ASP A 518 24.18 12.53 -24.00
N ILE A 519 22.95 12.99 -23.74
CA ILE A 519 22.44 13.20 -22.38
C ILE A 519 21.74 11.93 -21.94
N ALA A 520 22.23 11.30 -20.86
CA ALA A 520 21.60 10.14 -20.28
C ALA A 520 20.78 10.50 -19.03
N GLU A 521 19.66 9.84 -18.85
CA GLU A 521 18.90 9.83 -17.61
C GLU A 521 19.03 8.44 -16.97
N VAL A 522 19.35 8.39 -15.67
CA VAL A 522 19.53 7.14 -14.94
C VAL A 522 18.73 7.12 -13.65
N LYS A 523 18.31 5.93 -13.26
CA LYS A 523 17.68 5.59 -11.97
C LYS A 523 18.34 4.32 -11.47
N VAL A 524 18.45 4.17 -10.15
CA VAL A 524 18.98 2.94 -9.55
C VAL A 524 17.96 2.36 -8.59
N PHE A 525 17.75 1.06 -8.70
CA PHE A 525 16.85 0.29 -7.87
C PHE A 525 17.60 -0.84 -7.17
N ASP A 526 17.15 -1.26 -6.01
CA ASP A 526 17.56 -2.52 -5.41
C ASP A 526 16.86 -3.72 -6.08
N LEU A 527 17.14 -4.95 -5.61
CA LEU A 527 16.51 -6.17 -6.15
C LEU A 527 15.01 -6.28 -5.80
N TYR A 528 14.53 -5.48 -4.87
CA TYR A 528 13.11 -5.44 -4.47
C TYR A 528 12.32 -4.35 -5.20
N GLY A 529 13.00 -3.60 -6.11
CA GLY A 529 12.38 -2.52 -6.87
C GLY A 529 12.36 -1.17 -6.14
N ASN A 530 12.93 -1.07 -4.94
CA ASN A 530 13.03 0.20 -4.23
C ASN A 530 13.96 1.16 -4.94
N LEU A 531 13.54 2.41 -5.11
CA LEU A 531 14.32 3.45 -5.76
C LEU A 531 15.46 3.93 -4.85
N MET A 532 16.68 3.52 -5.16
CA MET A 532 17.88 3.89 -4.40
C MET A 532 18.48 5.23 -4.83
N MET A 533 18.27 5.61 -6.08
CA MET A 533 18.67 6.91 -6.63
C MET A 533 17.57 7.39 -7.59
N PRO A 534 16.98 8.57 -7.35
CA PRO A 534 16.01 9.18 -8.26
C PRO A 534 16.65 9.54 -9.61
N ALA A 535 15.82 9.81 -10.60
CA ALA A 535 16.26 10.14 -11.95
C ALA A 535 17.29 11.28 -11.94
N ARG A 536 18.50 11.01 -12.46
CA ARG A 536 19.54 12.01 -12.70
C ARG A 536 19.86 12.06 -14.18
N ARG A 537 19.96 13.28 -14.72
CA ARG A 537 20.44 13.52 -16.09
C ARG A 537 21.88 13.98 -16.06
N PHE A 538 22.68 13.45 -16.96
CA PHE A 538 24.08 13.80 -17.09
C PHE A 538 24.58 13.68 -18.53
N GLN A 539 25.70 14.33 -18.80
CA GLN A 539 26.41 14.24 -20.06
C GLN A 539 27.88 13.89 -19.74
N LYS A 540 28.47 12.96 -20.48
CA LYS A 540 29.81 12.40 -20.31
C LYS A 540 29.93 11.43 -19.13
N SER A 541 29.78 11.86 -17.88
CA SER A 541 29.84 10.96 -16.73
C SER A 541 29.14 11.52 -15.50
N VAL A 542 28.68 10.63 -14.64
CA VAL A 542 28.13 10.93 -13.30
C VAL A 542 28.73 9.94 -12.30
N GLU A 543 29.13 10.44 -11.14
CA GLU A 543 29.49 9.62 -10.00
C GLU A 543 28.26 9.41 -9.13
N VAL A 544 28.01 8.16 -8.75
CA VAL A 544 26.89 7.75 -7.89
C VAL A 544 27.47 7.37 -6.54
N GLU A 545 27.23 8.20 -5.55
CA GLU A 545 27.58 7.91 -4.16
C GLU A 545 26.57 6.94 -3.55
N ALA A 546 27.07 5.84 -3.01
CA ALA A 546 26.25 4.76 -2.47
C ALA A 546 26.75 4.28 -1.10
N ASN A 547 27.47 5.13 -0.36
CA ASN A 547 28.08 4.79 0.94
C ASN A 547 27.07 4.21 1.93
N HIS A 548 25.84 4.70 1.89
CA HIS A 548 24.75 4.33 2.79
C HIS A 548 23.88 3.16 2.28
N TRP A 549 24.16 2.63 1.08
CA TRP A 549 23.41 1.48 0.58
C TRP A 549 23.90 0.18 1.25
N PRO A 550 23.04 -0.79 1.52
CA PRO A 550 23.46 -2.13 1.95
C PRO A 550 24.35 -2.83 0.91
N SER A 551 25.20 -3.77 1.34
CA SER A 551 25.87 -4.68 0.41
C SER A 551 24.84 -5.50 -0.35
N GLY A 552 24.98 -5.58 -1.68
CA GLY A 552 23.98 -6.25 -2.50
C GLY A 552 24.05 -5.92 -3.98
N VAL A 553 23.05 -6.35 -4.72
CA VAL A 553 22.91 -6.13 -6.16
C VAL A 553 21.93 -5.00 -6.40
N TYR A 554 22.26 -4.11 -7.35
CA TYR A 554 21.43 -2.99 -7.75
C TYR A 554 21.27 -2.95 -9.25
N MET A 555 20.12 -2.47 -9.73
CA MET A 555 19.78 -2.34 -11.14
C MET A 555 19.78 -0.88 -11.54
N VAL A 556 20.60 -0.53 -12.51
CA VAL A 556 20.75 0.81 -13.05
C VAL A 556 19.97 0.90 -14.36
N HIS A 557 18.83 1.55 -14.34
CA HIS A 557 18.05 1.83 -15.54
C HIS A 557 18.49 3.14 -16.17
N TYR A 558 18.69 3.15 -17.48
CA TYR A 558 19.05 4.35 -18.20
C TYR A 558 18.31 4.54 -19.52
N SER A 559 18.17 5.79 -19.92
CA SER A 559 17.68 6.20 -21.24
C SER A 559 18.44 7.43 -21.73
N THR A 560 18.73 7.50 -23.03
CA THR A 560 19.49 8.61 -23.63
C THR A 560 18.63 9.48 -24.52
N SER A 561 19.11 10.70 -24.83
CA SER A 561 18.45 11.62 -25.74
C SER A 561 18.38 11.10 -27.19
N SER A 562 19.29 10.18 -27.58
CA SER A 562 19.26 9.48 -28.86
C SER A 562 18.28 8.31 -28.91
N GLY A 563 17.52 8.05 -27.81
CA GLY A 563 16.52 6.99 -27.76
C GLY A 563 17.07 5.61 -27.37
N LYS A 564 18.34 5.51 -26.99
CA LYS A 564 18.90 4.27 -26.40
C LYS A 564 18.40 4.11 -24.95
N SER A 565 18.09 2.90 -24.54
CA SER A 565 17.75 2.58 -23.15
C SER A 565 18.27 1.19 -22.78
N GLY A 566 18.51 0.96 -21.50
CA GLY A 566 18.97 -0.33 -21.02
C GLY A 566 19.03 -0.40 -19.50
N VAL A 567 19.45 -1.56 -19.01
CA VAL A 567 19.65 -1.84 -17.60
C VAL A 567 21.04 -2.40 -17.39
N ALA A 568 21.78 -1.86 -16.41
CA ALA A 568 23.07 -2.37 -15.99
C ALA A 568 23.00 -2.88 -14.55
N LYS A 569 23.57 -4.07 -14.30
CA LYS A 569 23.69 -4.62 -12.95
C LYS A 569 24.98 -4.12 -12.31
N VAL A 570 24.89 -3.62 -11.06
CA VAL A 570 26.03 -3.24 -10.23
C VAL A 570 25.99 -3.98 -8.91
N VAL A 571 27.16 -4.28 -8.37
CA VAL A 571 27.31 -5.06 -7.12
C VAL A 571 28.06 -4.22 -6.10
N LYS A 572 27.45 -3.96 -4.96
CA LYS A 572 28.09 -3.34 -3.80
C LYS A 572 28.65 -4.42 -2.88
N LEU A 573 29.95 -4.26 -2.53
CA LEU A 573 30.67 -5.16 -1.61
C LEU A 573 30.32 -4.90 -0.14
#